data_7704de38169fd5dd4e83e60a4bc890d9
#
_entry.id   7704de38169fd5dd4e83e60a4bc890d9
#
_cell.length_a   1.000
_cell.length_b   1.000
_cell.length_c   1.000
_cell.angle_alpha   90.00
_cell.angle_beta   90.00
_cell.angle_gamma   90.00
#
_symmetry.space_group_name_H-M   'P 1'
#
loop_
_entity.id
_entity.type
_entity.pdbx_description
1 polymer ?
#
loop_
_entity_poly.entity_id
_entity_poly.type
_entity_poly.pdbx_seq_one_letter_code
_entity_poly.pdbx_strand_id
1 'polypeptide(L)'
;MARKFLYVIAGIIVLILVVLTALRLFGLQLSRIAFVPGEDFREQPALSQNAYADAAMWIARPDIANNPALWLPTGAPKAAEQTPKVAVFFVHPTSYLTNAHWNAPLDDKEANERAALFVRGQASVFNTTPTIWAPRYRQAAFGAFLTDQPEAAKAMALAYRDVLQAFDTFVAAQKPDAPIVLAGHSQGALHLIHLLKDRVAGQPIAKRIVAVYAVGWPISVQADLPALGLPACSKADQTSCILSWQSYAAPADYAGVAGLYDAQPGLTGKRRGDAYLCTNPLTGGAKADASLSANLGTLKNSADLKTGELVPGTVGAACDAKGYLLIGEGPDLGPYVLPGNNYHVYDYSLYWANVRADAARRMAAFSAK
;
A
#
# COMPACT_ATOMS: atom_id res chain seq x y z
N MET A 1 48.66 27.39 8.04
CA MET A 1 47.83 26.15 8.20
C MET A 1 46.31 26.46 8.11
N ALA A 2 45.79 27.42 8.82
CA ALA A 2 44.35 27.78 8.84
C ALA A 2 43.74 28.08 7.45
N ARG A 3 44.45 28.82 6.60
CA ARG A 3 43.97 29.18 5.24
C ARG A 3 43.79 27.94 4.33
N LYS A 4 44.69 26.98 4.39
CA LYS A 4 44.55 25.71 3.63
C LYS A 4 43.40 24.87 4.14
N PHE A 5 43.20 24.82 5.45
CA PHE A 5 42.07 24.16 6.09
C PHE A 5 40.72 24.76 5.66
N LEU A 6 40.62 26.09 5.64
CA LEU A 6 39.41 26.80 5.17
C LEU A 6 39.08 26.50 3.70
N TYR A 7 40.10 26.42 2.82
CA TYR A 7 39.87 26.03 1.41
C TYR A 7 39.38 24.60 1.27
N VAL A 8 39.87 23.66 2.10
CA VAL A 8 39.37 22.27 2.10
C VAL A 8 37.90 22.22 2.54
N ILE A 9 37.54 22.93 3.63
CA ILE A 9 36.16 23.00 4.09
C ILE A 9 35.27 23.64 3.01
N ALA A 10 35.68 24.77 2.44
CA ALA A 10 34.92 25.41 1.36
C ALA A 10 34.74 24.48 0.15
N GLY A 11 35.77 23.74 -0.23
CA GLY A 11 35.69 22.74 -1.29
C GLY A 11 34.70 21.61 -0.98
N ILE A 12 34.67 21.12 0.26
CA ILE A 12 33.69 20.11 0.72
C ILE A 12 32.26 20.67 0.67
N ILE A 13 32.06 21.89 1.17
CA ILE A 13 30.73 22.53 1.13
C ILE A 13 30.24 22.69 -0.32
N VAL A 14 31.11 23.19 -1.21
CA VAL A 14 30.77 23.32 -2.65
C VAL A 14 30.44 21.96 -3.25
N LEU A 15 31.21 20.94 -2.97
CA LEU A 15 30.95 19.57 -3.44
C LEU A 15 29.58 19.07 -2.95
N ILE A 16 29.27 19.24 -1.66
CA ILE A 16 27.98 18.86 -1.09
C ILE A 16 26.84 19.61 -1.80
N LEU A 17 26.98 20.93 -2.00
CA LEU A 17 25.97 21.73 -2.69
C LEU A 17 25.77 21.28 -4.15
N VAL A 18 26.84 20.96 -4.86
CA VAL A 18 26.77 20.41 -6.23
C VAL A 18 26.04 19.07 -6.23
N VAL A 19 26.38 18.16 -5.31
CA VAL A 19 25.73 16.85 -5.21
C VAL A 19 24.24 17.02 -4.88
N LEU A 20 23.89 17.85 -3.90
CA LEU A 20 22.48 18.09 -3.53
C LEU A 20 21.71 18.71 -4.70
N THR A 21 22.32 19.65 -5.44
CA THR A 21 21.71 20.25 -6.62
C THR A 21 21.51 19.21 -7.73
N ALA A 22 22.50 18.37 -7.98
CA ALA A 22 22.39 17.29 -8.96
C ALA A 22 21.29 16.28 -8.58
N LEU A 23 21.22 15.88 -7.31
CA LEU A 23 20.15 15.00 -6.80
C LEU A 23 18.77 15.64 -6.95
N ARG A 24 18.66 16.95 -6.71
CA ARG A 24 17.39 17.68 -6.88
C ARG A 24 16.96 17.79 -8.34
N LEU A 25 17.91 18.06 -9.25
CA LEU A 25 17.62 18.26 -10.67
C LEU A 25 17.47 16.95 -11.44
N PHE A 26 18.26 15.95 -11.10
CA PHE A 26 18.38 14.67 -11.83
C PHE A 26 17.94 13.44 -11.02
N GLY A 27 17.32 13.64 -9.86
CA GLY A 27 16.97 12.54 -8.95
C GLY A 27 16.10 11.46 -9.61
N LEU A 28 15.14 11.85 -10.44
CA LEU A 28 14.32 10.90 -11.19
C LEU A 28 15.12 10.10 -12.21
N GLN A 29 16.01 10.77 -12.97
CA GLN A 29 16.88 10.12 -13.95
C GLN A 29 17.87 9.16 -13.27
N LEU A 30 18.46 9.59 -12.16
CA LEU A 30 19.34 8.73 -11.35
C LEU A 30 18.59 7.52 -10.79
N SER A 31 17.35 7.72 -10.32
CA SER A 31 16.50 6.62 -9.86
C SER A 31 16.16 5.65 -11.00
N ARG A 32 15.88 6.15 -12.20
CA ARG A 32 15.67 5.30 -13.38
C ARG A 32 16.91 4.45 -13.70
N ILE A 33 18.10 5.07 -13.72
CA ILE A 33 19.36 4.35 -13.96
C ILE A 33 19.61 3.29 -12.87
N ALA A 34 19.30 3.59 -11.61
CA ALA A 34 19.57 2.71 -10.49
C ALA A 34 18.59 1.53 -10.39
N PHE A 35 17.31 1.71 -10.76
CA PHE A 35 16.25 0.77 -10.45
C PHE A 35 15.53 0.16 -11.66
N VAL A 36 15.56 0.80 -12.85
CA VAL A 36 14.93 0.20 -14.03
C VAL A 36 15.78 -0.94 -14.56
N PRO A 37 15.25 -2.14 -14.73
CA PRO A 37 15.99 -3.26 -15.31
C PRO A 37 16.46 -2.94 -16.73
N GLY A 38 17.72 -3.30 -17.01
CA GLY A 38 18.31 -3.08 -18.33
C GLY A 38 18.12 -4.24 -19.31
N GLU A 39 17.48 -5.32 -18.88
CA GLU A 39 17.19 -6.48 -19.72
C GLU A 39 15.79 -6.42 -20.32
N ASP A 40 15.57 -7.12 -21.43
CA ASP A 40 14.24 -7.33 -21.98
C ASP A 40 13.38 -8.18 -21.02
N PHE A 41 12.07 -7.90 -20.99
CA PHE A 41 11.15 -8.73 -20.23
C PHE A 41 11.13 -10.16 -20.78
N ARG A 42 11.36 -11.12 -19.88
CA ARG A 42 11.25 -12.55 -20.20
C ARG A 42 9.91 -13.08 -19.69
N GLU A 43 9.10 -13.58 -20.62
CA GLU A 43 7.84 -14.23 -20.23
C GLU A 43 8.16 -15.45 -19.34
N GLN A 44 7.51 -15.48 -18.17
CA GLN A 44 7.67 -16.58 -17.24
C GLN A 44 6.44 -17.50 -17.35
N PRO A 45 6.61 -18.82 -17.25
CA PRO A 45 5.50 -19.77 -17.29
C PRO A 45 4.48 -19.44 -16.19
N ALA A 46 3.21 -19.73 -16.46
CA ALA A 46 2.19 -19.65 -15.43
C ALA A 46 2.56 -20.58 -14.26
N LEU A 47 2.20 -20.17 -13.05
CA LEU A 47 2.30 -21.06 -11.88
C LEU A 47 1.38 -22.26 -12.09
N SER A 48 1.71 -23.38 -11.45
CA SER A 48 0.81 -24.55 -11.46
C SER A 48 -0.56 -24.17 -10.91
N GLN A 49 -1.63 -24.79 -11.40
CA GLN A 49 -3.01 -24.45 -11.04
C GLN A 49 -3.26 -24.47 -9.51
N ASN A 50 -2.55 -25.32 -8.79
CA ASN A 50 -2.66 -25.50 -7.35
C ASN A 50 -1.48 -24.88 -6.56
N ALA A 51 -0.68 -23.99 -7.17
CA ALA A 51 0.50 -23.42 -6.52
C ALA A 51 0.17 -22.82 -5.13
N TYR A 52 -0.91 -22.08 -5.04
CA TYR A 52 -1.33 -21.46 -3.78
C TYR A 52 -2.02 -22.39 -2.78
N ALA A 53 -2.15 -23.68 -3.07
CA ALA A 53 -2.46 -24.69 -2.05
C ALA A 53 -1.28 -24.85 -1.06
N ASP A 54 -0.05 -24.64 -1.53
CA ASP A 54 1.15 -24.69 -0.70
C ASP A 54 1.20 -23.49 0.26
N ALA A 55 1.44 -23.77 1.56
CA ALA A 55 1.64 -22.74 2.58
C ALA A 55 2.86 -21.86 2.31
N ALA A 56 3.89 -22.38 1.64
CA ALA A 56 5.09 -21.62 1.28
C ALA A 56 4.80 -20.47 0.29
N MET A 57 3.69 -20.53 -0.44
CA MET A 57 3.24 -19.45 -1.34
C MET A 57 2.57 -18.28 -0.60
N TRP A 58 2.54 -18.30 0.73
CA TRP A 58 1.94 -17.27 1.55
C TRP A 58 2.95 -16.66 2.52
N ILE A 59 2.84 -15.37 2.74
CA ILE A 59 3.56 -14.65 3.81
C ILE A 59 2.72 -14.74 5.08
N ALA A 60 1.40 -14.61 4.95
CA ALA A 60 0.43 -14.76 6.03
C ALA A 60 -0.69 -15.70 5.58
N ARG A 61 -1.03 -16.68 6.43
CA ARG A 61 -2.16 -17.59 6.31
C ARG A 61 -2.49 -18.11 7.72
N PRO A 62 -3.75 -18.42 8.06
CA PRO A 62 -4.12 -18.79 9.43
C PRO A 62 -3.37 -19.97 10.01
N ASP A 63 -2.90 -20.90 9.17
CA ASP A 63 -2.17 -22.12 9.57
C ASP A 63 -0.63 -21.96 9.56
N ILE A 64 -0.10 -20.78 9.21
CA ILE A 64 1.34 -20.49 9.24
C ILE A 64 1.74 -20.12 10.67
N ALA A 65 2.69 -20.86 11.24
CA ALA A 65 3.33 -20.48 12.49
C ALA A 65 4.03 -19.13 12.35
N ASN A 66 3.98 -18.28 13.40
CA ASN A 66 4.59 -16.94 13.41
C ASN A 66 4.08 -16.02 12.28
N ASN A 67 2.78 -16.11 11.97
CA ASN A 67 2.12 -15.25 10.98
C ASN A 67 2.38 -13.77 11.28
N PRO A 68 3.12 -13.02 10.42
CA PRO A 68 3.49 -11.64 10.69
C PRO A 68 2.29 -10.69 10.75
N ALA A 69 1.18 -11.03 10.10
CA ALA A 69 -0.04 -10.23 10.15
C ALA A 69 -0.73 -10.26 11.53
N LEU A 70 -0.36 -11.17 12.42
CA LEU A 70 -0.91 -11.24 13.79
C LEU A 70 -0.06 -10.46 14.81
N TRP A 71 1.00 -9.81 14.37
CA TRP A 71 1.84 -9.00 15.23
C TRP A 71 1.08 -7.80 15.82
N LEU A 72 1.45 -7.41 17.05
CA LEU A 72 0.92 -6.25 17.75
C LEU A 72 2.06 -5.35 18.20
N PRO A 73 2.03 -4.04 17.86
CA PRO A 73 2.95 -3.07 18.42
C PRO A 73 2.65 -2.80 19.91
N THR A 74 3.63 -2.29 20.63
CA THR A 74 3.46 -1.83 22.00
C THR A 74 2.37 -0.74 22.05
N GLY A 75 1.48 -0.84 23.03
CA GLY A 75 0.34 0.07 23.18
C GLY A 75 -0.90 -0.30 22.34
N ALA A 76 -0.80 -1.30 21.46
CA ALA A 76 -1.98 -1.76 20.73
C ALA A 76 -2.93 -2.56 21.66
N PRO A 77 -4.24 -2.29 21.62
CA PRO A 77 -5.21 -3.10 22.36
C PRO A 77 -5.24 -4.53 21.81
N LYS A 78 -5.34 -5.53 22.68
CA LYS A 78 -5.60 -6.90 22.25
C LYS A 78 -6.98 -6.99 21.58
N ALA A 79 -7.11 -7.92 20.63
CA ALA A 79 -8.43 -8.21 20.07
C ALA A 79 -9.39 -8.70 21.16
N ALA A 80 -10.68 -8.35 21.04
CA ALA A 80 -11.70 -8.90 21.92
C ALA A 80 -11.82 -10.42 21.69
N GLU A 81 -12.21 -11.17 22.70
CA GLU A 81 -12.36 -12.64 22.60
C GLU A 81 -13.41 -13.06 21.56
N GLN A 82 -14.44 -12.24 21.36
CA GLN A 82 -15.47 -12.46 20.35
C GLN A 82 -15.28 -11.48 19.21
N THR A 83 -14.47 -11.84 18.23
CA THR A 83 -14.31 -11.07 16.98
C THR A 83 -15.13 -11.69 15.86
N PRO A 84 -15.73 -10.87 14.97
CA PRO A 84 -16.41 -11.37 13.78
C PRO A 84 -15.48 -12.27 12.95
N LYS A 85 -16.00 -13.40 12.48
CA LYS A 85 -15.27 -14.33 11.60
C LYS A 85 -15.21 -13.75 10.18
N VAL A 86 -14.36 -12.76 9.99
CA VAL A 86 -14.12 -12.11 8.70
C VAL A 86 -12.77 -12.55 8.17
N ALA A 87 -12.72 -12.94 6.89
CA ALA A 87 -11.46 -13.25 6.21
C ALA A 87 -10.86 -11.99 5.57
N VAL A 88 -9.56 -11.82 5.68
CA VAL A 88 -8.82 -10.69 5.09
C VAL A 88 -7.89 -11.19 4.01
N PHE A 89 -7.96 -10.62 2.82
CA PHE A 89 -6.98 -10.80 1.75
C PHE A 89 -6.17 -9.52 1.61
N PHE A 90 -4.86 -9.60 1.91
CA PHE A 90 -3.95 -8.47 1.87
C PHE A 90 -2.88 -8.65 0.79
N VAL A 91 -2.75 -7.70 -0.12
CA VAL A 91 -1.70 -7.68 -1.14
C VAL A 91 -0.63 -6.66 -0.75
N HIS A 92 0.59 -7.15 -0.50
CA HIS A 92 1.70 -6.33 -0.02
C HIS A 92 2.25 -5.40 -1.12
N PRO A 93 2.92 -4.27 -0.75
CA PRO A 93 3.56 -3.37 -1.70
C PRO A 93 4.83 -3.99 -2.31
N THR A 94 5.42 -3.27 -3.27
CA THR A 94 6.71 -3.63 -3.86
C THR A 94 7.79 -3.74 -2.78
N SER A 95 8.41 -4.91 -2.73
CA SER A 95 9.54 -5.21 -1.86
C SER A 95 10.81 -5.59 -2.63
N TYR A 96 10.73 -5.75 -3.94
CA TYR A 96 11.85 -6.05 -4.83
C TYR A 96 12.43 -4.73 -5.38
N LEU A 97 13.57 -4.30 -4.84
CA LEU A 97 14.17 -2.99 -5.09
C LEU A 97 15.43 -3.04 -5.98
N THR A 98 15.83 -4.22 -6.47
CA THR A 98 16.94 -4.36 -7.40
C THR A 98 16.46 -4.18 -8.84
N ASN A 99 17.40 -3.88 -9.74
CA ASN A 99 17.19 -3.79 -11.19
C ASN A 99 17.63 -5.06 -11.95
N ALA A 100 17.82 -6.17 -11.24
CA ALA A 100 18.28 -7.41 -11.85
C ALA A 100 17.24 -8.05 -12.79
N HIS A 101 15.95 -7.94 -12.44
CA HIS A 101 14.84 -8.51 -13.20
C HIS A 101 13.61 -7.61 -13.13
N TRP A 102 12.72 -7.73 -14.13
CA TRP A 102 11.44 -7.03 -14.16
C TRP A 102 10.42 -7.55 -13.12
N ASN A 103 10.55 -8.82 -12.73
CA ASN A 103 9.75 -9.42 -11.66
C ASN A 103 10.64 -10.13 -10.65
N ALA A 104 10.29 -10.03 -9.39
CA ALA A 104 10.96 -10.74 -8.31
C ALA A 104 10.85 -12.26 -8.49
N PRO A 105 11.95 -13.02 -8.37
CA PRO A 105 11.86 -14.45 -8.12
C PRO A 105 11.08 -14.72 -6.83
N LEU A 106 10.27 -15.80 -6.80
CA LEU A 106 9.50 -16.16 -5.60
C LEU A 106 10.36 -16.52 -4.39
N ASP A 107 11.58 -16.95 -4.64
CA ASP A 107 12.58 -17.34 -3.64
C ASP A 107 13.59 -16.24 -3.31
N ASP A 108 13.44 -15.03 -3.87
CA ASP A 108 14.29 -13.88 -3.52
C ASP A 108 14.18 -13.57 -2.02
N LYS A 109 15.28 -13.83 -1.31
CA LYS A 109 15.30 -13.76 0.15
C LYS A 109 15.06 -12.35 0.66
N GLU A 110 15.72 -11.34 0.09
CA GLU A 110 15.62 -9.96 0.56
C GLU A 110 14.23 -9.38 0.30
N ALA A 111 13.68 -9.64 -0.90
CA ALA A 111 12.33 -9.22 -1.22
C ALA A 111 11.30 -9.89 -0.29
N ASN A 112 11.47 -11.18 0.01
CA ASN A 112 10.58 -11.92 0.90
C ASN A 112 10.66 -11.43 2.35
N GLU A 113 11.85 -11.16 2.87
CA GLU A 113 12.04 -10.60 4.21
C GLU A 113 11.39 -9.21 4.31
N ARG A 114 11.60 -8.34 3.33
CA ARG A 114 10.98 -7.01 3.26
C ARG A 114 9.46 -7.08 3.11
N ALA A 115 8.93 -8.01 2.29
CA ALA A 115 7.50 -8.24 2.16
C ALA A 115 6.87 -8.68 3.51
N ALA A 116 7.57 -9.54 4.27
CA ALA A 116 7.12 -9.95 5.60
C ALA A 116 7.08 -8.77 6.59
N LEU A 117 8.05 -7.83 6.51
CA LEU A 117 8.02 -6.59 7.29
C LEU A 117 6.83 -5.70 6.91
N PHE A 118 6.52 -5.58 5.62
CA PHE A 118 5.36 -4.83 5.18
C PHE A 118 4.06 -5.49 5.65
N VAL A 119 3.91 -6.80 5.52
CA VAL A 119 2.74 -7.53 6.03
C VAL A 119 2.61 -7.32 7.55
N ARG A 120 3.71 -7.37 8.29
CA ARG A 120 3.72 -7.12 9.73
C ARG A 120 3.27 -5.70 10.07
N GLY A 121 3.75 -4.68 9.37
CA GLY A 121 3.43 -3.28 9.67
C GLY A 121 2.06 -2.84 9.17
N GLN A 122 1.60 -3.40 8.06
CA GLN A 122 0.41 -2.94 7.34
C GLN A 122 -0.79 -3.89 7.51
N ALA A 123 -0.62 -5.20 7.29
CA ALA A 123 -1.73 -6.14 7.41
C ALA A 123 -2.15 -6.39 8.87
N SER A 124 -1.27 -6.14 9.81
CA SER A 124 -1.57 -6.30 11.24
C SER A 124 -2.63 -5.33 11.77
N VAL A 125 -2.98 -4.26 11.07
CA VAL A 125 -4.12 -3.41 11.41
C VAL A 125 -5.45 -4.19 11.38
N PHE A 126 -5.49 -5.31 10.65
CA PHE A 126 -6.67 -6.17 10.52
C PHE A 126 -6.70 -7.33 11.52
N ASN A 127 -5.73 -7.45 12.41
CA ASN A 127 -5.58 -8.61 13.32
C ASN A 127 -6.60 -8.67 14.49
N THR A 128 -7.70 -7.93 14.37
CA THR A 128 -8.90 -8.21 15.15
C THR A 128 -9.60 -9.51 14.70
N THR A 129 -9.21 -10.07 13.55
CA THR A 129 -9.52 -11.42 13.11
C THR A 129 -8.23 -12.21 12.89
N PRO A 130 -8.19 -13.52 13.20
CA PRO A 130 -7.01 -14.34 12.93
C PRO A 130 -6.90 -14.79 11.47
N THR A 131 -7.94 -14.58 10.66
CA THR A 131 -8.05 -15.10 9.28
C THR A 131 -7.50 -14.09 8.28
N ILE A 132 -6.18 -13.87 8.32
CA ILE A 132 -5.48 -12.95 7.40
C ILE A 132 -4.60 -13.76 6.44
N TRP A 133 -4.76 -13.48 5.13
CA TRP A 133 -4.05 -14.12 4.04
C TRP A 133 -3.28 -13.05 3.25
N ALA A 134 -1.98 -13.25 3.05
CA ALA A 134 -1.14 -12.40 2.22
C ALA A 134 -0.25 -13.28 1.32
N PRO A 135 -0.45 -13.26 -0.01
CA PRO A 135 0.30 -14.11 -0.92
C PRO A 135 1.73 -13.61 -1.14
N ARG A 136 2.63 -14.54 -1.45
CA ARG A 136 3.83 -14.26 -2.23
C ARG A 136 3.42 -14.22 -3.70
N TYR A 137 3.96 -13.29 -4.45
CA TYR A 137 3.70 -13.19 -5.88
C TYR A 137 4.95 -12.64 -6.59
N ARG A 138 5.11 -12.92 -7.86
CA ARG A 138 6.21 -12.38 -8.68
C ARG A 138 5.98 -10.91 -8.97
N GLN A 139 6.09 -10.11 -7.91
CA GLN A 139 5.86 -8.68 -7.96
C GLN A 139 6.74 -7.99 -9.00
N ALA A 140 6.24 -6.95 -9.65
CA ALA A 140 7.04 -6.12 -10.52
C ALA A 140 8.09 -5.35 -9.70
N ALA A 141 9.28 -5.22 -10.26
CA ALA A 141 10.37 -4.47 -9.64
C ALA A 141 9.99 -3.01 -9.42
N PHE A 142 10.61 -2.36 -8.43
CA PHE A 142 10.39 -0.93 -8.15
C PHE A 142 10.62 -0.06 -9.40
N GLY A 143 11.63 -0.39 -10.21
CA GLY A 143 11.92 0.31 -11.47
C GLY A 143 10.79 0.31 -12.48
N ALA A 144 9.88 -0.67 -12.44
CA ALA A 144 8.72 -0.70 -13.34
C ALA A 144 7.75 0.48 -13.14
N PHE A 145 7.79 1.16 -11.99
CA PHE A 145 7.01 2.37 -11.71
C PHE A 145 7.72 3.66 -12.14
N LEU A 146 8.96 3.57 -12.58
CA LEU A 146 9.80 4.73 -12.95
C LEU A 146 9.93 4.91 -14.47
N THR A 147 9.33 4.04 -15.26
CA THR A 147 9.45 4.01 -16.72
C THR A 147 8.12 3.75 -17.40
N ASP A 148 8.03 4.12 -18.67
CA ASP A 148 6.91 3.83 -19.58
C ASP A 148 7.26 2.74 -20.61
N GLN A 149 8.37 2.03 -20.41
CA GLN A 149 8.77 0.89 -21.27
C GLN A 149 7.69 -0.19 -21.26
N PRO A 150 7.42 -0.86 -22.39
CA PRO A 150 6.43 -1.93 -22.48
C PRO A 150 6.68 -3.10 -21.51
N GLU A 151 7.94 -3.31 -21.13
CA GLU A 151 8.38 -4.32 -20.17
C GLU A 151 7.74 -4.12 -18.78
N ALA A 152 7.59 -2.88 -18.35
CA ALA A 152 6.93 -2.55 -17.08
C ALA A 152 5.47 -3.04 -17.07
N ALA A 153 4.73 -2.81 -18.15
CA ALA A 153 3.34 -3.29 -18.28
C ALA A 153 3.25 -4.82 -18.28
N LYS A 154 4.20 -5.51 -18.96
CA LYS A 154 4.28 -6.97 -18.96
C LYS A 154 4.57 -7.52 -17.56
N ALA A 155 5.49 -6.87 -16.82
CA ALA A 155 5.83 -7.24 -15.45
C ALA A 155 4.63 -7.07 -14.50
N MET A 156 3.87 -5.98 -14.64
CA MET A 156 2.64 -5.77 -13.87
C MET A 156 1.57 -6.82 -14.20
N ALA A 157 1.41 -7.18 -15.47
CA ALA A 157 0.47 -8.20 -15.89
C ALA A 157 0.82 -9.59 -15.34
N LEU A 158 2.12 -9.95 -15.30
CA LEU A 158 2.58 -11.20 -14.69
C LEU A 158 2.28 -11.22 -13.19
N ALA A 159 2.63 -10.16 -12.47
CA ALA A 159 2.37 -10.01 -11.04
C ALA A 159 0.86 -10.12 -10.73
N TYR A 160 0.03 -9.48 -11.54
CA TYR A 160 -1.42 -9.52 -11.39
C TYR A 160 -2.00 -10.93 -11.60
N ARG A 161 -1.47 -11.71 -12.56
CA ARG A 161 -1.89 -13.11 -12.74
C ARG A 161 -1.67 -13.95 -11.48
N ASP A 162 -0.53 -13.76 -10.82
CA ASP A 162 -0.23 -14.45 -9.56
C ASP A 162 -1.21 -14.03 -8.45
N VAL A 163 -1.49 -12.73 -8.32
CA VAL A 163 -2.45 -12.20 -7.33
C VAL A 163 -3.86 -12.74 -7.58
N LEU A 164 -4.30 -12.84 -8.85
CA LEU A 164 -5.60 -13.42 -9.19
C LEU A 164 -5.68 -14.88 -8.76
N GLN A 165 -4.66 -15.69 -9.06
CA GLN A 165 -4.64 -17.09 -8.67
C GLN A 165 -4.64 -17.26 -7.15
N ALA A 166 -3.90 -16.43 -6.43
CA ALA A 166 -3.91 -16.41 -4.97
C ALA A 166 -5.29 -16.06 -4.43
N PHE A 167 -5.95 -15.05 -5.01
CA PHE A 167 -7.28 -14.64 -4.62
C PHE A 167 -8.32 -15.75 -4.84
N ASP A 168 -8.29 -16.40 -6.00
CA ASP A 168 -9.20 -17.50 -6.31
C ASP A 168 -9.03 -18.66 -5.30
N THR A 169 -7.78 -18.98 -4.92
CA THR A 169 -7.47 -19.95 -3.85
C THR A 169 -7.96 -19.49 -2.48
N PHE A 170 -7.73 -18.22 -2.13
CA PHE A 170 -8.23 -17.63 -0.89
C PHE A 170 -9.75 -17.74 -0.78
N VAL A 171 -10.48 -17.37 -1.84
CA VAL A 171 -11.95 -17.43 -1.85
C VAL A 171 -12.47 -18.86 -1.71
N ALA A 172 -11.84 -19.80 -2.40
CA ALA A 172 -12.20 -21.23 -2.34
C ALA A 172 -11.97 -21.85 -0.94
N ALA A 173 -11.03 -21.30 -0.16
CA ALA A 173 -10.76 -21.74 1.20
C ALA A 173 -11.76 -21.15 2.24
N GLN A 174 -12.59 -20.18 1.86
CA GLN A 174 -13.58 -19.59 2.74
C GLN A 174 -14.94 -20.29 2.61
N LYS A 175 -15.77 -20.18 3.66
CA LYS A 175 -17.17 -20.57 3.54
C LYS A 175 -17.87 -19.69 2.50
N PRO A 176 -18.89 -20.20 1.79
CA PRO A 176 -19.57 -19.48 0.71
C PRO A 176 -20.13 -18.12 1.09
N ASP A 177 -20.51 -17.94 2.34
CA ASP A 177 -21.11 -16.73 2.92
C ASP A 177 -20.15 -15.92 3.80
N ALA A 178 -18.91 -16.40 3.99
CA ALA A 178 -17.95 -15.73 4.86
C ALA A 178 -17.69 -14.27 4.41
N PRO A 179 -17.80 -13.29 5.33
CA PRO A 179 -17.47 -11.91 5.04
C PRO A 179 -15.98 -11.72 4.72
N ILE A 180 -15.67 -10.81 3.81
CA ILE A 180 -14.31 -10.58 3.30
C ILE A 180 -13.94 -9.10 3.41
N VAL A 181 -12.76 -8.82 3.93
CA VAL A 181 -12.05 -7.54 3.77
C VAL A 181 -10.98 -7.73 2.70
N LEU A 182 -10.92 -6.81 1.76
CA LEU A 182 -9.85 -6.73 0.77
C LEU A 182 -8.94 -5.56 1.13
N ALA A 183 -7.64 -5.76 1.15
CA ALA A 183 -6.70 -4.72 1.50
C ALA A 183 -5.41 -4.83 0.70
N GLY A 184 -4.76 -3.71 0.45
CA GLY A 184 -3.48 -3.68 -0.23
C GLY A 184 -2.82 -2.32 -0.12
N HIS A 185 -1.53 -2.27 -0.45
CA HIS A 185 -0.75 -1.05 -0.46
C HIS A 185 0.08 -0.94 -1.74
N SER A 186 0.18 0.28 -2.30
CA SER A 186 1.05 0.55 -3.45
C SER A 186 0.75 -0.38 -4.64
N GLN A 187 1.71 -1.16 -5.12
CA GLN A 187 1.51 -2.19 -6.15
C GLN A 187 0.39 -3.16 -5.76
N GLY A 188 0.29 -3.53 -4.47
CA GLY A 188 -0.79 -4.37 -3.98
C GLY A 188 -2.17 -3.71 -4.13
N ALA A 189 -2.28 -2.40 -3.91
CA ALA A 189 -3.51 -1.64 -4.14
C ALA A 189 -3.84 -1.55 -5.64
N LEU A 190 -2.84 -1.35 -6.51
CA LEU A 190 -3.02 -1.40 -7.97
C LEU A 190 -3.62 -2.74 -8.41
N HIS A 191 -3.05 -3.86 -7.95
CA HIS A 191 -3.58 -5.18 -8.27
C HIS A 191 -4.98 -5.40 -7.71
N LEU A 192 -5.25 -4.87 -6.51
CA LEU A 192 -6.56 -4.95 -5.88
C LEU A 192 -7.63 -4.19 -6.66
N ILE A 193 -7.30 -3.03 -7.24
CA ILE A 193 -8.21 -2.25 -8.10
C ILE A 193 -8.58 -3.05 -9.35
N HIS A 194 -7.62 -3.70 -9.99
CA HIS A 194 -7.89 -4.59 -11.13
C HIS A 194 -8.72 -5.81 -10.71
N LEU A 195 -8.41 -6.42 -9.57
CA LEU A 195 -9.15 -7.54 -9.01
C LEU A 195 -10.62 -7.18 -8.72
N LEU A 196 -10.89 -5.98 -8.20
CA LEU A 196 -12.24 -5.50 -7.99
C LEU A 196 -13.04 -5.48 -9.30
N LYS A 197 -12.44 -4.97 -10.38
CA LYS A 197 -13.05 -4.95 -11.71
C LYS A 197 -13.31 -6.37 -12.23
N ASP A 198 -12.32 -7.27 -12.11
CA ASP A 198 -12.33 -8.56 -12.80
C ASP A 198 -13.04 -9.68 -12.01
N ARG A 199 -13.11 -9.59 -10.67
CA ARG A 199 -13.62 -10.65 -9.79
C ARG A 199 -14.77 -10.23 -8.88
N VAL A 200 -14.97 -8.91 -8.65
CA VAL A 200 -15.96 -8.43 -7.69
C VAL A 200 -17.11 -7.67 -8.37
N ALA A 201 -16.81 -6.80 -9.31
CA ALA A 201 -17.81 -5.98 -9.98
C ALA A 201 -18.87 -6.85 -10.69
N GLY A 202 -20.13 -6.70 -10.29
CA GLY A 202 -21.23 -7.49 -10.84
C GLY A 202 -21.26 -8.98 -10.45
N GLN A 203 -20.34 -9.43 -9.58
CA GLN A 203 -20.27 -10.83 -9.16
C GLN A 203 -20.94 -11.05 -7.79
N PRO A 204 -21.40 -12.27 -7.48
CA PRO A 204 -22.03 -12.58 -6.18
C PRO A 204 -21.13 -12.29 -4.99
N ILE A 205 -19.83 -12.40 -5.12
CA ILE A 205 -18.84 -12.12 -4.08
C ILE A 205 -18.90 -10.66 -3.58
N ALA A 206 -19.36 -9.72 -4.39
CA ALA A 206 -19.53 -8.32 -3.98
C ALA A 206 -20.41 -8.19 -2.72
N LYS A 207 -21.38 -9.08 -2.53
CA LYS A 207 -22.25 -9.12 -1.34
C LYS A 207 -21.53 -9.56 -0.06
N ARG A 208 -20.36 -10.15 -0.19
CA ARG A 208 -19.52 -10.63 0.94
C ARG A 208 -18.47 -9.60 1.34
N ILE A 209 -18.28 -8.54 0.55
CA ILE A 209 -17.22 -7.54 0.81
C ILE A 209 -17.67 -6.61 1.94
N VAL A 210 -16.95 -6.67 3.06
CA VAL A 210 -17.12 -5.78 4.21
C VAL A 210 -16.61 -4.38 3.88
N ALA A 211 -15.36 -4.30 3.44
CA ALA A 211 -14.70 -3.06 3.01
C ALA A 211 -13.47 -3.38 2.14
N VAL A 212 -13.05 -2.40 1.35
CA VAL A 212 -11.83 -2.45 0.55
C VAL A 212 -10.91 -1.32 0.98
N TYR A 213 -9.67 -1.63 1.35
CA TYR A 213 -8.62 -0.67 1.70
C TYR A 213 -7.57 -0.66 0.57
N ALA A 214 -7.79 0.16 -0.45
CA ALA A 214 -6.87 0.33 -1.58
C ALA A 214 -5.98 1.55 -1.33
N VAL A 215 -4.88 1.36 -0.59
CA VAL A 215 -4.08 2.43 -0.01
C VAL A 215 -2.81 2.66 -0.82
N GLY A 216 -2.42 3.92 -0.99
CA GLY A 216 -1.16 4.28 -1.64
C GLY A 216 -1.17 4.12 -3.17
N TRP A 217 -2.35 4.01 -3.79
CA TRP A 217 -2.52 4.06 -5.23
C TRP A 217 -3.71 4.94 -5.60
N PRO A 218 -3.58 5.88 -6.57
CA PRO A 218 -4.69 6.75 -6.97
C PRO A 218 -5.86 5.95 -7.54
N ILE A 219 -7.08 6.39 -7.28
CA ILE A 219 -8.31 5.90 -7.91
C ILE A 219 -9.05 7.12 -8.45
N SER A 220 -9.06 7.31 -9.76
CA SER A 220 -9.85 8.38 -10.38
C SER A 220 -11.34 8.18 -10.10
N VAL A 221 -12.00 9.22 -9.60
CA VAL A 221 -13.41 9.17 -9.26
C VAL A 221 -14.30 8.93 -10.50
N GLN A 222 -13.90 9.47 -11.67
CA GLN A 222 -14.67 9.35 -12.91
C GLN A 222 -14.20 8.24 -13.84
N ALA A 223 -12.89 7.93 -13.82
CA ALA A 223 -12.31 7.01 -14.80
C ALA A 223 -12.02 5.61 -14.24
N ASP A 224 -11.92 5.44 -12.93
CA ASP A 224 -11.64 4.13 -12.31
C ASP A 224 -12.80 3.65 -11.42
N LEU A 225 -13.23 4.45 -10.45
CA LEU A 225 -14.19 4.06 -9.42
C LEU A 225 -15.48 3.42 -9.98
N PRO A 226 -16.10 3.91 -11.10
CA PRO A 226 -17.31 3.30 -11.63
C PRO A 226 -17.15 1.85 -12.11
N ALA A 227 -15.91 1.43 -12.42
CA ALA A 227 -15.61 0.07 -12.88
C ALA A 227 -15.41 -0.93 -11.72
N LEU A 228 -15.33 -0.45 -10.46
CA LEU A 228 -14.92 -1.29 -9.33
C LEU A 228 -16.08 -2.03 -8.65
N GLY A 229 -17.33 -1.72 -9.01
CA GLY A 229 -18.54 -2.42 -8.52
C GLY A 229 -18.93 -2.10 -7.08
N LEU A 230 -18.20 -1.24 -6.38
CA LEU A 230 -18.46 -0.79 -5.02
C LEU A 230 -18.33 0.74 -4.94
N PRO A 231 -19.14 1.42 -4.13
CA PRO A 231 -19.05 2.87 -3.95
C PRO A 231 -17.85 3.27 -3.09
N ALA A 232 -17.48 4.54 -3.11
CA ALA A 232 -16.60 5.14 -2.12
C ALA A 232 -17.24 5.09 -0.72
N CYS A 233 -16.42 4.87 0.33
CA CYS A 233 -16.90 5.00 1.70
C CYS A 233 -17.11 6.47 2.04
N SER A 234 -18.32 6.82 2.50
CA SER A 234 -18.71 8.18 2.89
C SER A 234 -18.93 8.35 4.39
N LYS A 235 -19.14 7.23 5.11
CA LYS A 235 -19.39 7.20 6.56
C LYS A 235 -18.52 6.16 7.23
N ALA A 236 -18.26 6.38 8.51
CA ALA A 236 -17.38 5.54 9.32
C ALA A 236 -17.87 4.10 9.51
N ASP A 237 -19.16 3.87 9.52
CA ASP A 237 -19.82 2.56 9.72
C ASP A 237 -20.34 1.94 8.42
N GLN A 238 -20.14 2.61 7.28
CA GLN A 238 -20.55 2.09 5.98
C GLN A 238 -19.76 0.84 5.62
N THR A 239 -20.47 -0.18 5.16
CA THR A 239 -19.88 -1.42 4.63
C THR A 239 -20.09 -1.53 3.13
N SER A 240 -19.42 -2.49 2.49
CA SER A 240 -19.47 -2.70 1.03
C SER A 240 -19.04 -1.46 0.25
N CYS A 241 -17.92 -0.87 0.64
CA CYS A 241 -17.39 0.37 0.06
C CYS A 241 -15.85 0.36 0.02
N ILE A 242 -15.26 1.30 -0.71
CA ILE A 242 -13.83 1.44 -0.96
C ILE A 242 -13.27 2.64 -0.20
N LEU A 243 -12.20 2.41 0.56
CA LEU A 243 -11.35 3.44 1.16
C LEU A 243 -10.05 3.54 0.37
N SER A 244 -9.58 4.77 0.16
CA SER A 244 -8.29 5.04 -0.48
C SER A 244 -7.70 6.34 0.06
N TRP A 245 -6.40 6.39 0.25
CA TRP A 245 -5.65 7.60 0.57
C TRP A 245 -4.19 7.48 0.16
N GLN A 246 -3.52 8.61 0.05
CA GLN A 246 -2.09 8.76 -0.24
C GLN A 246 -1.60 9.98 0.56
N SER A 247 -0.66 9.78 1.48
CA SER A 247 -0.28 10.77 2.48
C SER A 247 0.89 11.63 2.04
N TYR A 248 0.76 12.95 2.17
CA TYR A 248 1.79 13.94 1.90
C TYR A 248 1.91 14.94 3.03
N ALA A 249 3.16 15.24 3.43
CA ALA A 249 3.42 16.32 4.37
C ALA A 249 3.61 17.67 3.64
N ALA A 250 3.51 18.76 4.39
CA ALA A 250 3.73 20.12 3.87
C ALA A 250 5.25 20.42 3.72
N PRO A 251 5.67 21.13 2.64
CA PRO A 251 4.91 21.41 1.44
C PRO A 251 4.80 20.16 0.56
N ALA A 252 3.58 19.81 0.12
CA ALA A 252 3.32 18.63 -0.71
C ALA A 252 3.66 18.91 -2.17
N ASP A 253 4.44 18.01 -2.80
CA ASP A 253 4.67 18.02 -4.24
C ASP A 253 4.36 16.64 -4.82
N TYR A 254 3.20 16.51 -5.41
CA TYR A 254 2.70 15.29 -6.05
C TYR A 254 2.63 15.39 -7.58
N ALA A 255 3.14 16.48 -8.18
CA ALA A 255 2.98 16.74 -9.61
C ALA A 255 3.56 15.59 -10.48
N GLY A 256 4.71 15.05 -10.10
CA GLY A 256 5.34 13.93 -10.82
C GLY A 256 4.51 12.65 -10.78
N VAL A 257 3.98 12.29 -9.62
CA VAL A 257 3.14 11.08 -9.44
C VAL A 257 1.81 11.26 -10.16
N ALA A 258 1.16 12.41 -9.99
CA ALA A 258 -0.09 12.73 -10.68
C ALA A 258 0.08 12.69 -12.19
N GLY A 259 1.15 13.28 -12.74
CA GLY A 259 1.41 13.30 -14.17
C GLY A 259 1.56 11.91 -14.79
N LEU A 260 2.29 11.01 -14.13
CA LEU A 260 2.46 9.62 -14.58
C LEU A 260 1.13 8.84 -14.55
N TYR A 261 0.33 9.01 -13.51
CA TYR A 261 -0.96 8.35 -13.39
C TYR A 261 -2.00 8.90 -14.36
N ASP A 262 -2.11 10.23 -14.49
CA ASP A 262 -3.10 10.90 -15.35
C ASP A 262 -2.80 10.69 -16.84
N ALA A 263 -1.56 10.37 -17.21
CA ALA A 263 -1.19 10.03 -18.58
C ALA A 263 -1.78 8.69 -19.06
N GLN A 264 -2.16 7.81 -18.15
CA GLN A 264 -2.70 6.49 -18.47
C GLN A 264 -4.23 6.51 -18.56
N PRO A 265 -4.86 5.67 -19.41
CA PRO A 265 -6.30 5.54 -19.44
C PRO A 265 -6.82 4.91 -18.14
N GLY A 266 -8.00 5.32 -17.70
CA GLY A 266 -8.69 4.70 -16.57
C GLY A 266 -9.35 3.36 -16.93
N LEU A 267 -9.84 2.67 -15.92
CA LEU A 267 -10.48 1.34 -16.05
C LEU A 267 -11.77 1.34 -16.87
N THR A 268 -12.42 2.50 -16.99
CA THR A 268 -13.59 2.69 -17.89
C THR A 268 -13.19 3.07 -19.31
N GLY A 269 -11.90 3.18 -19.63
CA GLY A 269 -11.39 3.71 -20.89
C GLY A 269 -11.39 5.24 -20.99
N LYS A 270 -11.95 5.95 -20.01
CA LYS A 270 -11.89 7.41 -19.95
C LYS A 270 -10.49 7.89 -19.56
N ARG A 271 -10.13 9.11 -20.00
CA ARG A 271 -8.91 9.75 -19.55
C ARG A 271 -9.03 10.10 -18.06
N ARG A 272 -7.97 9.86 -17.32
CA ARG A 272 -7.79 10.35 -15.95
C ARG A 272 -7.49 11.86 -15.95
N GLY A 273 -7.38 12.48 -14.80
CA GLY A 273 -7.08 13.91 -14.65
C GLY A 273 -8.08 14.62 -13.74
N ASP A 274 -9.16 13.94 -13.35
CA ASP A 274 -10.11 14.39 -12.33
C ASP A 274 -9.56 14.19 -10.91
N ALA A 275 -10.41 14.39 -9.90
CA ALA A 275 -10.06 14.11 -8.51
C ALA A 275 -9.90 12.61 -8.25
N TYR A 276 -9.01 12.28 -7.33
CA TYR A 276 -8.84 10.92 -6.81
C TYR A 276 -9.75 10.68 -5.60
N LEU A 277 -10.10 9.42 -5.40
CA LEU A 277 -10.78 9.00 -4.19
C LEU A 277 -9.87 9.23 -2.98
N CYS A 278 -10.33 10.04 -2.03
CA CYS A 278 -9.67 10.24 -0.75
C CYS A 278 -10.64 9.97 0.39
N THR A 279 -10.27 9.04 1.25
CA THR A 279 -10.92 8.76 2.53
C THR A 279 -10.00 9.20 3.65
N ASN A 280 -10.49 10.01 4.59
CA ASN A 280 -9.71 10.37 5.77
C ASN A 280 -9.69 9.20 6.77
N PRO A 281 -8.56 8.53 7.02
CA PRO A 281 -8.48 7.38 7.91
C PRO A 281 -8.73 7.73 9.38
N LEU A 282 -8.61 9.00 9.77
CA LEU A 282 -8.92 9.44 11.13
C LEU A 282 -10.43 9.48 11.41
N THR A 283 -11.25 9.72 10.37
CA THR A 283 -12.70 9.78 10.49
C THR A 283 -13.40 8.53 9.95
N GLY A 284 -12.71 7.76 9.11
CA GLY A 284 -13.27 6.61 8.40
C GLY A 284 -14.30 6.96 7.33
N GLY A 285 -14.40 8.25 6.95
CA GLY A 285 -15.39 8.76 6.00
C GLY A 285 -14.81 9.71 4.97
N ALA A 286 -15.70 10.29 4.14
CA ALA A 286 -15.31 11.22 3.09
C ALA A 286 -14.87 12.57 3.69
N LYS A 287 -13.71 13.07 3.23
CA LYS A 287 -13.29 14.48 3.18
C LYS A 287 -13.39 15.36 4.45
N ALA A 288 -13.76 14.82 5.60
CA ALA A 288 -13.76 15.63 6.83
C ALA A 288 -12.30 15.82 7.30
N ASP A 289 -11.91 17.07 7.53
CA ASP A 289 -10.63 17.39 8.16
C ASP A 289 -10.62 16.87 9.60
N ALA A 290 -9.52 16.32 10.04
CA ALA A 290 -9.34 15.83 11.38
C ALA A 290 -8.03 16.32 11.99
N SER A 291 -8.12 16.82 13.23
CA SER A 291 -6.98 17.31 13.98
C SER A 291 -6.11 16.17 14.55
N LEU A 292 -4.95 16.51 15.06
CA LEU A 292 -4.02 15.58 15.74
C LEU A 292 -4.72 14.72 16.80
N SER A 293 -5.68 15.30 17.54
CA SER A 293 -6.38 14.58 18.63
C SER A 293 -7.23 13.40 18.15
N ALA A 294 -7.56 13.34 16.86
CA ALA A 294 -8.27 12.20 16.27
C ALA A 294 -7.34 11.02 15.94
N ASN A 295 -6.01 11.21 15.94
CA ASN A 295 -5.04 10.15 15.70
C ASN A 295 -4.89 9.27 16.94
N LEU A 296 -5.42 8.06 16.86
CA LEU A 296 -5.40 7.07 17.95
C LEU A 296 -4.02 6.43 18.16
N GLY A 297 -3.15 6.49 17.17
CA GLY A 297 -1.78 5.99 17.27
C GLY A 297 -1.14 5.74 15.90
N THR A 298 -0.05 6.46 15.67
CA THR A 298 0.89 6.22 14.57
C THR A 298 1.86 5.13 14.98
N LEU A 299 2.09 4.15 14.12
CA LEU A 299 3.08 3.11 14.34
C LEU A 299 4.49 3.68 14.09
N LYS A 300 5.26 3.81 15.15
CA LYS A 300 6.68 4.14 15.11
C LYS A 300 7.50 2.87 15.33
N ASN A 301 8.20 2.44 14.28
CA ASN A 301 9.07 1.27 14.35
C ASN A 301 10.42 1.61 15.00
N SER A 302 11.03 0.62 15.68
CA SER A 302 12.44 0.69 16.07
C SER A 302 13.35 0.73 14.83
N ALA A 303 14.59 1.22 14.99
CA ALA A 303 15.55 1.33 13.90
C ALA A 303 15.86 -0.02 13.22
N ASP A 304 15.83 -1.10 13.97
CA ASP A 304 16.01 -2.47 13.47
C ASP A 304 14.73 -3.11 12.94
N LEU A 305 13.62 -2.39 12.94
CA LEU A 305 12.28 -2.80 12.51
C LEU A 305 11.71 -4.05 13.24
N LYS A 306 12.32 -4.47 14.36
CA LYS A 306 11.88 -5.66 15.10
C LYS A 306 10.73 -5.36 16.05
N THR A 307 10.67 -4.15 16.58
CA THR A 307 9.63 -3.68 17.49
C THR A 307 8.96 -2.42 16.95
N GLY A 308 7.88 -2.02 17.57
CA GLY A 308 7.19 -0.76 17.27
C GLY A 308 6.23 -0.40 18.39
N GLU A 309 5.95 0.88 18.50
CA GLU A 309 5.02 1.45 19.48
C GLU A 309 3.98 2.32 18.80
N LEU A 310 2.83 2.48 19.41
CA LEU A 310 1.80 3.41 18.97
C LEU A 310 1.96 4.75 19.69
N VAL A 311 2.09 5.82 18.89
CA VAL A 311 2.20 7.20 19.38
C VAL A 311 0.93 7.96 18.97
N PRO A 312 0.00 8.25 19.91
CA PRO A 312 -1.22 8.99 19.59
C PRO A 312 -0.91 10.46 19.29
N GLY A 313 -1.81 11.12 18.55
CA GLY A 313 -1.73 12.55 18.29
C GLY A 313 -0.57 12.99 17.40
N THR A 314 -0.02 12.09 16.57
CA THR A 314 1.18 12.36 15.76
C THR A 314 0.86 13.23 14.55
N VAL A 315 -0.24 12.96 13.83
CA VAL A 315 -0.65 13.68 12.61
C VAL A 315 -2.14 13.95 12.59
N GLY A 316 -2.52 15.08 12.00
CA GLY A 316 -3.87 15.31 11.49
C GLY A 316 -4.03 14.74 10.09
N ALA A 317 -5.19 14.97 9.47
CA ALA A 317 -5.42 14.58 8.08
C ALA A 317 -6.52 15.43 7.44
N ALA A 318 -6.28 15.87 6.19
CA ALA A 318 -7.25 16.58 5.36
C ALA A 318 -7.12 16.13 3.90
N CYS A 319 -8.23 15.79 3.27
CA CYS A 319 -8.23 15.51 1.83
C CYS A 319 -8.22 16.82 1.03
N ASP A 320 -7.24 16.99 0.14
CA ASP A 320 -7.21 18.15 -0.76
C ASP A 320 -8.17 18.01 -1.95
N ALA A 321 -8.25 19.04 -2.79
CA ALA A 321 -9.15 19.07 -3.94
C ALA A 321 -8.80 18.02 -5.01
N LYS A 322 -7.52 17.63 -5.14
CA LYS A 322 -7.08 16.58 -6.07
C LYS A 322 -7.34 15.17 -5.53
N GLY A 323 -7.48 15.01 -4.21
CA GLY A 323 -7.71 13.73 -3.52
C GLY A 323 -6.45 13.14 -2.88
N TYR A 324 -5.45 13.97 -2.58
CA TYR A 324 -4.35 13.57 -1.72
C TYR A 324 -4.68 13.86 -0.25
N LEU A 325 -4.12 13.07 0.66
CA LEU A 325 -4.29 13.22 2.09
C LEU A 325 -3.12 14.04 2.66
N LEU A 326 -3.40 15.27 3.04
CA LEU A 326 -2.42 16.19 3.63
C LEU A 326 -2.35 15.99 5.14
N ILE A 327 -1.13 15.75 5.67
CA ILE A 327 -0.90 15.43 7.09
C ILE A 327 -0.35 16.61 7.89
N GLY A 328 -0.21 17.79 7.27
CA GLY A 328 0.44 18.94 7.88
C GLY A 328 1.96 18.76 7.93
N GLU A 329 2.56 19.05 9.06
CA GLU A 329 4.01 18.81 9.29
C GLU A 329 4.29 17.30 9.33
N GLY A 330 5.33 16.88 8.65
CA GLY A 330 5.70 15.46 8.56
C GLY A 330 6.41 14.96 9.83
N PRO A 331 5.94 13.87 10.45
CA PRO A 331 6.62 13.27 11.59
C PRO A 331 7.91 12.55 11.18
N ASP A 332 8.87 12.46 12.08
CA ASP A 332 10.03 11.60 11.90
C ASP A 332 9.65 10.13 12.17
N LEU A 333 9.47 9.38 11.09
CA LEU A 333 9.20 7.94 11.10
C LEU A 333 10.37 7.13 10.51
N GLY A 334 11.48 7.79 10.14
CA GLY A 334 12.65 7.18 9.52
C GLY A 334 12.90 7.64 8.07
N PRO A 335 13.85 7.02 7.36
CA PRO A 335 14.45 7.57 6.14
C PRO A 335 13.63 7.34 4.84
N TYR A 336 12.44 6.77 4.92
CA TYR A 336 11.70 6.33 3.74
C TYR A 336 10.63 7.33 3.27
N VAL A 337 10.78 8.62 3.60
CA VAL A 337 9.97 9.68 2.99
C VAL A 337 10.46 9.89 1.57
N LEU A 338 9.56 9.74 0.60
CA LEU A 338 9.89 9.89 -0.82
C LEU A 338 9.92 11.37 -1.23
N PRO A 339 10.54 11.70 -2.39
CA PRO A 339 10.57 13.07 -2.90
C PRO A 339 9.17 13.72 -2.93
N GLY A 340 9.12 15.04 -2.66
CA GLY A 340 7.87 15.78 -2.60
C GLY A 340 7.14 15.67 -1.25
N ASN A 341 7.85 15.29 -0.18
CA ASN A 341 7.29 15.02 1.14
C ASN A 341 6.20 13.94 1.09
N ASN A 342 6.43 12.94 0.26
CA ASN A 342 5.52 11.84 0.04
C ASN A 342 5.74 10.76 1.11
N TYR A 343 4.76 10.59 2.00
CA TYR A 343 4.75 9.59 3.08
C TYR A 343 4.17 8.23 2.65
N HIS A 344 4.20 7.93 1.38
CA HIS A 344 3.67 6.70 0.78
C HIS A 344 4.05 5.43 1.56
N VAL A 345 5.33 5.26 1.92
CA VAL A 345 5.79 4.07 2.66
C VAL A 345 5.11 3.95 4.03
N TYR A 346 4.67 5.06 4.59
CA TYR A 346 4.07 5.18 5.92
C TYR A 346 2.54 5.32 5.91
N ASP A 347 1.86 5.19 4.76
CA ASP A 347 0.41 5.38 4.63
C ASP A 347 -0.41 4.59 5.67
N TYR A 348 -0.05 3.34 5.94
CA TYR A 348 -0.68 2.56 7.02
C TYR A 348 -0.16 2.93 8.40
N SER A 349 1.15 3.16 8.53
CA SER A 349 1.79 3.43 9.82
C SER A 349 1.28 4.71 10.46
N LEU A 350 1.07 5.78 9.68
CA LEU A 350 0.54 7.07 10.15
C LEU A 350 -0.78 6.94 10.90
N TYR A 351 -1.59 5.96 10.54
CA TYR A 351 -2.96 5.79 11.02
C TYR A 351 -3.23 4.37 11.54
N TRP A 352 -2.20 3.66 11.99
CA TRP A 352 -2.30 2.23 12.30
C TRP A 352 -3.46 1.92 13.25
N ALA A 353 -3.57 2.64 14.36
CA ALA A 353 -4.63 2.42 15.36
C ALA A 353 -6.01 2.83 14.84
N ASN A 354 -6.09 3.91 14.03
CA ASN A 354 -7.34 4.35 13.44
C ASN A 354 -7.86 3.36 12.39
N VAL A 355 -6.99 2.85 11.52
CA VAL A 355 -7.37 1.84 10.50
C VAL A 355 -7.82 0.54 11.20
N ARG A 356 -7.14 0.14 12.28
CA ARG A 356 -7.54 -1.02 13.09
C ARG A 356 -8.93 -0.84 13.68
N ALA A 357 -9.20 0.31 14.29
CA ALA A 357 -10.51 0.63 14.86
C ALA A 357 -11.60 0.73 13.79
N ASP A 358 -11.28 1.32 12.63
CA ASP A 358 -12.18 1.41 11.48
C ASP A 358 -12.55 0.03 10.93
N ALA A 359 -11.56 -0.84 10.73
CA ALA A 359 -11.78 -2.20 10.24
C ALA A 359 -12.67 -3.00 11.22
N ALA A 360 -12.38 -2.96 12.52
CA ALA A 360 -13.17 -3.61 13.54
C ALA A 360 -14.63 -3.13 13.55
N ARG A 361 -14.86 -1.82 13.45
CA ARG A 361 -16.19 -1.21 13.39
C ARG A 361 -16.97 -1.67 12.15
N ARG A 362 -16.34 -1.69 10.96
CA ARG A 362 -17.00 -2.14 9.72
C ARG A 362 -17.28 -3.64 9.74
N MET A 363 -16.38 -4.46 10.27
CA MET A 363 -16.61 -5.90 10.47
C MET A 363 -17.81 -6.15 11.38
N ALA A 364 -17.92 -5.41 12.49
CA ALA A 364 -19.07 -5.49 13.39
C ALA A 364 -20.38 -5.03 12.72
N ALA A 365 -20.35 -3.89 12.02
CA ALA A 365 -21.51 -3.35 11.32
C ALA A 365 -22.00 -4.28 10.19
N PHE A 366 -21.09 -4.98 9.50
CA PHE A 366 -21.47 -5.94 8.48
C PHE A 366 -22.12 -7.19 9.07
N SER A 367 -21.62 -7.67 10.20
CA SER A 367 -22.13 -8.87 10.87
C SER A 367 -23.49 -8.64 11.57
N ALA A 368 -23.89 -7.38 11.76
CA ALA A 368 -25.18 -7.00 12.35
C ALA A 368 -26.32 -6.89 11.33
N LYS A 369 -26.04 -7.03 10.04
CA LYS A 369 -27.02 -7.05 8.94
C LYS A 369 -27.58 -8.45 8.73
#